data_7dd5d8bc75bb7fe0b4e17be674fcbf87
#
_entry.id   7dd5d8bc75bb7fe0b4e17be674fcbf87
#
_cell.length_a   1.000
_cell.length_b   1.000
_cell.length_c   1.000
_cell.angle_alpha   90.00
_cell.angle_beta   90.00
_cell.angle_gamma   90.00
#
_symmetry.space_group_name_H-M   'P 1'
#
loop_
_entity.id
_entity.type
_entity.pdbx_description
1 polymer ?
#
loop_
_entity_poly.entity_id
_entity_poly.type
_entity_poly.pdbx_seq_one_letter_code
_entity_poly.pdbx_strand_id
1 'polypeptide(L)'
;MLAKWISTLNRINGMIFNHDFSRYRYQLAQQFNPPEGDRYYTPLDKPEPQFPSITGVLGADPESRNKLQAWRMRIGEQEAEEITKKSSELGTQVHEALEKLVLNQEVPEDDLGQGLPYYQGLKKHLTHYVDKLYAAEVMQFSEELQIAGQVDLICEWEGKLVVVDHKNWKKIYPEKIAKAILQTAFHAICFHEANGCWPEVLICTVGRPDGKAEFYAYRVTEPLIEKARGKIMMLRQHYYEWKNEPDLLH
;
A
#
# COMPACT_ATOMS: atom_id res chain seq x y z
N MET A 1 -4.15 30.31 4.76
CA MET A 1 -5.19 30.69 5.76
C MET A 1 -6.58 30.16 5.36
N LEU A 2 -7.04 30.31 4.11
CA LEU A 2 -8.37 29.83 3.67
C LEU A 2 -8.54 28.30 3.80
N ALA A 3 -7.56 27.50 3.45
CA ALA A 3 -7.62 26.02 3.54
C ALA A 3 -7.80 25.52 4.99
N LYS A 4 -7.13 26.16 5.97
CA LYS A 4 -7.37 25.84 7.39
C LYS A 4 -8.77 26.20 7.87
N TRP A 5 -9.39 27.24 7.30
CA TRP A 5 -10.77 27.65 7.62
C TRP A 5 -11.79 26.66 7.05
N ILE A 6 -11.56 26.16 5.83
CA ILE A 6 -12.44 25.15 5.19
C ILE A 6 -12.35 23.81 5.95
N SER A 7 -11.16 23.38 6.37
CA SER A 7 -10.99 22.18 7.20
C SER A 7 -11.69 22.31 8.57
N THR A 8 -11.72 23.52 9.14
CA THR A 8 -12.42 23.79 10.41
C THR A 8 -13.94 23.79 10.24
N LEU A 9 -14.46 24.29 9.12
CA LEU A 9 -15.89 24.29 8.80
C LEU A 9 -16.43 22.86 8.51
N ASN A 10 -15.64 22.02 7.84
CA ASN A 10 -16.03 20.63 7.57
C ASN A 10 -16.03 19.77 8.85
N ARG A 11 -15.16 20.06 9.82
CA ARG A 11 -15.21 19.42 11.16
C ARG A 11 -16.50 19.73 11.93
N ILE A 12 -17.11 20.88 11.69
CA ILE A 12 -18.40 21.27 12.31
C ILE A 12 -19.57 20.45 11.72
N ASN A 13 -19.45 19.96 10.47
CA ASN A 13 -20.46 19.15 9.77
C ASN A 13 -20.21 17.64 9.83
N GLY A 14 -19.31 17.15 10.67
CA GLY A 14 -18.99 15.73 10.81
C GLY A 14 -18.09 15.17 9.70
N MET A 15 -17.75 15.93 8.66
CA MET A 15 -16.77 15.55 7.65
C MET A 15 -15.36 15.93 8.09
N ILE A 16 -14.49 14.92 8.24
CA ILE A 16 -13.08 15.13 8.63
C ILE A 16 -12.22 15.42 7.41
N PHE A 17 -12.50 14.75 6.28
CA PHE A 17 -11.71 14.81 5.05
C PHE A 17 -12.49 15.42 3.89
N ASN A 18 -11.81 16.28 3.11
CA ASN A 18 -12.31 16.77 1.83
C ASN A 18 -12.01 15.75 0.73
N HIS A 19 -12.91 15.56 -0.22
CA HIS A 19 -12.76 14.63 -1.31
C HIS A 19 -12.79 15.35 -2.66
N ASP A 20 -11.94 14.92 -3.61
CA ASP A 20 -11.97 15.33 -5.01
C ASP A 20 -11.55 14.14 -5.90
N PHE A 21 -12.39 13.13 -5.95
CA PHE A 21 -12.15 11.89 -6.71
C PHE A 21 -12.17 12.08 -8.23
N SER A 22 -12.64 13.23 -8.71
CA SER A 22 -12.66 13.55 -10.14
C SER A 22 -11.36 14.21 -10.64
N ARG A 23 -10.48 14.61 -9.74
CA ARG A 23 -9.27 15.39 -10.06
C ARG A 23 -8.28 14.66 -10.93
N TYR A 24 -8.11 13.35 -10.68
CA TYR A 24 -7.12 12.51 -11.34
C TYR A 24 -7.75 11.26 -11.97
N ARG A 25 -7.06 10.70 -12.94
CA ARG A 25 -7.44 9.47 -13.63
C ARG A 25 -6.64 8.30 -13.07
N TYR A 26 -7.21 7.08 -13.19
CA TYR A 26 -6.56 5.85 -12.76
C TYR A 26 -6.74 4.78 -13.83
N GLN A 27 -5.68 4.05 -14.15
CA GLN A 27 -5.74 2.84 -14.96
C GLN A 27 -6.27 1.71 -14.06
N LEU A 28 -7.59 1.50 -14.11
CA LEU A 28 -8.27 0.61 -13.17
C LEU A 28 -8.08 -0.85 -13.53
N ALA A 29 -7.88 -1.68 -12.51
CA ALA A 29 -7.81 -3.13 -12.62
C ALA A 29 -8.82 -3.79 -11.68
N GLN A 30 -9.17 -5.05 -12.00
CA GLN A 30 -9.95 -5.92 -11.13
C GLN A 30 -9.04 -7.00 -10.57
N GLN A 31 -9.13 -7.23 -9.27
CA GLN A 31 -8.39 -8.29 -8.59
C GLN A 31 -9.04 -9.65 -8.85
N PHE A 32 -8.20 -10.62 -9.16
CA PHE A 32 -8.56 -12.02 -9.22
C PHE A 32 -7.72 -12.81 -8.19
N ASN A 33 -8.42 -13.56 -7.34
CA ASN A 33 -7.81 -14.45 -6.36
C ASN A 33 -8.03 -15.87 -6.81
N PRO A 34 -7.05 -16.58 -7.36
CA PRO A 34 -7.18 -18.00 -7.63
C PRO A 34 -7.36 -18.76 -6.30
N PRO A 35 -7.98 -19.95 -6.30
CA PRO A 35 -8.14 -20.79 -5.12
C PRO A 35 -6.81 -21.10 -4.43
N GLU A 36 -5.75 -21.24 -5.22
CA GLU A 36 -4.38 -21.44 -4.77
C GLU A 36 -3.44 -20.49 -5.53
N GLY A 37 -2.45 -19.94 -4.83
CA GLY A 37 -1.40 -19.10 -5.41
C GLY A 37 -1.55 -17.60 -5.16
N ASP A 38 -0.90 -16.82 -5.99
CA ASP A 38 -0.81 -15.37 -5.83
C ASP A 38 -2.01 -14.65 -6.44
N ARG A 39 -2.25 -13.43 -5.96
CA ARG A 39 -3.22 -12.51 -6.54
C ARG A 39 -2.75 -12.01 -7.89
N TYR A 40 -3.68 -12.00 -8.86
CA TYR A 40 -3.50 -11.36 -10.16
C TYR A 40 -4.54 -10.27 -10.35
N TYR A 41 -4.25 -9.39 -11.30
CA TYR A 41 -5.13 -8.29 -11.65
C TYR A 41 -5.33 -8.26 -13.15
N THR A 42 -6.56 -7.97 -13.57
CA THR A 42 -6.91 -7.78 -14.98
C THR A 42 -7.32 -6.32 -15.18
N PRO A 43 -6.75 -5.59 -16.18
CA PRO A 43 -7.24 -4.28 -16.55
C PRO A 43 -8.73 -4.31 -16.87
N LEU A 44 -9.49 -3.29 -16.43
CA LEU A 44 -10.95 -3.27 -16.68
C LEU A 44 -11.32 -3.06 -18.14
N ASP A 45 -10.46 -2.42 -18.91
CA ASP A 45 -10.63 -2.15 -20.33
C ASP A 45 -10.12 -3.25 -21.26
N LYS A 46 -9.41 -4.25 -20.71
CA LYS A 46 -8.80 -5.35 -21.46
C LYS A 46 -8.95 -6.65 -20.64
N PRO A 47 -9.55 -7.70 -21.23
CA PRO A 47 -9.71 -8.98 -20.52
C PRO A 47 -8.39 -9.74 -20.30
N GLU A 48 -7.35 -9.39 -21.01
CA GLU A 48 -5.97 -9.89 -20.92
C GLU A 48 -4.98 -8.73 -21.22
N PRO A 49 -3.77 -8.74 -20.69
CA PRO A 49 -3.12 -9.77 -19.86
C PRO A 49 -3.49 -9.69 -18.37
N GLN A 50 -3.17 -10.77 -17.63
CA GLN A 50 -3.20 -10.76 -16.18
C GLN A 50 -1.85 -10.28 -15.63
N PHE A 51 -1.88 -9.31 -14.73
CA PHE A 51 -0.68 -8.77 -14.09
C PHE A 51 -0.50 -9.30 -12.67
N PRO A 52 0.72 -9.68 -12.27
CA PRO A 52 1.00 -10.04 -10.89
C PRO A 52 0.82 -8.84 -9.96
N SER A 53 0.56 -9.12 -8.68
CA SER A 53 0.50 -8.04 -7.67
C SER A 53 1.89 -7.49 -7.36
N ILE A 54 1.99 -6.17 -7.15
CA ILE A 54 3.24 -5.55 -6.68
C ILE A 54 3.75 -6.20 -5.40
N THR A 55 2.87 -6.57 -4.47
CA THR A 55 3.27 -7.25 -3.23
C THR A 55 3.86 -8.63 -3.48
N GLY A 56 3.32 -9.39 -4.45
CA GLY A 56 3.89 -10.67 -4.90
C GLY A 56 5.27 -10.48 -5.54
N VAL A 57 5.39 -9.52 -6.45
CA VAL A 57 6.67 -9.17 -7.10
C VAL A 57 7.72 -8.75 -6.07
N LEU A 58 7.37 -7.89 -5.12
CA LEU A 58 8.28 -7.49 -4.04
C LEU A 58 8.62 -8.67 -3.09
N GLY A 59 7.75 -9.68 -3.02
CA GLY A 59 8.00 -10.92 -2.29
C GLY A 59 9.00 -11.85 -2.95
N ALA A 60 9.24 -11.72 -4.26
CA ALA A 60 10.14 -12.57 -5.03
C ALA A 60 11.64 -12.26 -4.84
N ASP A 61 11.99 -11.24 -4.02
CA ASP A 61 13.37 -10.95 -3.68
C ASP A 61 14.05 -12.17 -3.03
N PRO A 62 15.14 -12.72 -3.63
CA PRO A 62 15.73 -13.97 -3.18
C PRO A 62 16.21 -13.94 -1.73
N GLU A 63 16.77 -12.81 -1.29
CA GLU A 63 17.23 -12.65 0.10
C GLU A 63 16.07 -12.67 1.09
N SER A 64 14.98 -11.98 0.75
CA SER A 64 13.75 -11.96 1.57
C SER A 64 13.11 -13.36 1.64
N ARG A 65 13.09 -14.10 0.54
CA ARG A 65 12.60 -15.49 0.48
C ARG A 65 13.43 -16.42 1.36
N ASN A 66 14.75 -16.36 1.24
CA ASN A 66 15.67 -17.17 2.06
C ASN A 66 15.48 -16.88 3.56
N LYS A 67 15.34 -15.61 3.94
CA LYS A 67 15.08 -15.22 5.33
C LYS A 67 13.73 -15.76 5.83
N LEU A 68 12.69 -15.69 4.99
CA LEU A 68 11.36 -16.21 5.31
C LEU A 68 11.38 -17.74 5.47
N GLN A 69 12.05 -18.45 4.57
CA GLN A 69 12.20 -19.90 4.64
C GLN A 69 12.97 -20.33 5.90
N ALA A 70 14.10 -19.68 6.21
CA ALA A 70 14.87 -19.95 7.41
C ALA A 70 14.04 -19.68 8.69
N TRP A 71 13.19 -18.66 8.68
CA TRP A 71 12.28 -18.37 9.79
C TRP A 71 11.22 -19.46 9.93
N ARG A 72 10.58 -19.93 8.83
CA ARG A 72 9.60 -21.03 8.82
C ARG A 72 10.23 -22.33 9.35
N MET A 73 11.43 -22.68 8.88
CA MET A 73 12.16 -23.86 9.35
C MET A 73 12.45 -23.81 10.86
N ARG A 74 12.73 -22.61 11.40
CA ARG A 74 13.07 -22.42 12.81
C ARG A 74 11.87 -22.57 13.75
N ILE A 75 10.69 -22.07 13.38
CA ILE A 75 9.50 -22.08 14.25
C ILE A 75 8.51 -23.19 13.93
N GLY A 76 8.64 -23.84 12.78
CA GLY A 76 7.71 -24.82 12.25
C GLY A 76 6.66 -24.21 11.33
N GLU A 77 6.23 -24.99 10.34
CA GLU A 77 5.34 -24.51 9.27
C GLU A 77 3.98 -24.08 9.81
N GLN A 78 3.37 -24.89 10.69
CA GLN A 78 2.05 -24.59 11.25
C GLN A 78 2.05 -23.26 12.04
N GLU A 79 3.05 -23.05 12.90
CA GLU A 79 3.15 -21.80 13.68
C GLU A 79 3.41 -20.60 12.75
N ALA A 80 4.23 -20.79 11.72
CA ALA A 80 4.51 -19.76 10.72
C ALA A 80 3.24 -19.35 9.96
N GLU A 81 2.41 -20.31 9.55
CA GLU A 81 1.13 -20.05 8.90
C GLU A 81 0.17 -19.28 9.81
N GLU A 82 0.02 -19.71 11.08
CA GLU A 82 -0.83 -19.00 12.03
C GLU A 82 -0.40 -17.56 12.27
N ILE A 83 0.91 -17.32 12.43
CA ILE A 83 1.46 -15.96 12.59
C ILE A 83 1.20 -15.13 11.35
N THR A 84 1.43 -15.68 10.17
CA THR A 84 1.23 -15.00 8.88
C THR A 84 -0.25 -14.65 8.68
N LYS A 85 -1.16 -15.60 8.94
CA LYS A 85 -2.61 -15.41 8.85
C LYS A 85 -3.08 -14.31 9.79
N LYS A 86 -2.73 -14.37 11.07
CA LYS A 86 -3.09 -13.36 12.08
C LYS A 86 -2.55 -11.97 11.71
N SER A 87 -1.34 -11.90 11.15
CA SER A 87 -0.75 -10.63 10.71
C SER A 87 -1.47 -10.05 9.49
N SER A 88 -1.88 -10.91 8.55
CA SER A 88 -2.64 -10.50 7.37
C SER A 88 -4.04 -10.01 7.73
N GLU A 89 -4.77 -10.75 8.58
CA GLU A 89 -6.10 -10.38 9.05
C GLU A 89 -6.07 -9.04 9.80
N LEU A 90 -5.09 -8.85 10.70
CA LEU A 90 -4.90 -7.58 11.39
C LEU A 90 -4.59 -6.44 10.40
N GLY A 91 -3.76 -6.70 9.40
CA GLY A 91 -3.47 -5.73 8.34
C GLY A 91 -4.74 -5.30 7.60
N THR A 92 -5.50 -6.27 7.09
CA THR A 92 -6.77 -6.03 6.38
C THR A 92 -7.76 -5.22 7.22
N GLN A 93 -7.96 -5.63 8.47
CA GLN A 93 -8.88 -4.95 9.40
C GLN A 93 -8.51 -3.47 9.62
N VAL A 94 -7.21 -3.17 9.79
CA VAL A 94 -6.76 -1.78 9.98
C VAL A 94 -6.89 -0.97 8.70
N HIS A 95 -6.58 -1.54 7.51
CA HIS A 95 -6.75 -0.86 6.22
C HIS A 95 -8.22 -0.54 5.94
N GLU A 96 -9.14 -1.49 6.14
CA GLU A 96 -10.59 -1.25 6.00
C GLU A 96 -11.10 -0.15 6.94
N ALA A 97 -10.58 -0.11 8.18
CA ALA A 97 -10.92 0.95 9.12
C ALA A 97 -10.38 2.32 8.70
N LEU A 98 -9.17 2.37 8.14
CA LEU A 98 -8.57 3.60 7.60
C LEU A 98 -9.31 4.08 6.36
N GLU A 99 -9.70 3.17 5.46
CA GLU A 99 -10.53 3.49 4.30
C GLU A 99 -11.85 4.13 4.73
N LYS A 100 -12.59 3.49 5.64
CA LYS A 100 -13.83 4.06 6.20
C LYS A 100 -13.59 5.46 6.78
N LEU A 101 -12.52 5.61 7.57
CA LEU A 101 -12.17 6.90 8.17
C LEU A 101 -11.97 7.99 7.11
N VAL A 102 -11.12 7.74 6.10
CA VAL A 102 -10.82 8.75 5.09
C VAL A 102 -12.00 9.03 4.16
N LEU A 103 -12.93 8.08 4.02
CA LEU A 103 -14.19 8.25 3.31
C LEU A 103 -15.28 8.92 4.16
N ASN A 104 -14.97 9.39 5.37
CA ASN A 104 -15.91 9.97 6.34
C ASN A 104 -17.06 9.02 6.73
N GLN A 105 -16.79 7.72 6.73
CA GLN A 105 -17.71 6.68 7.17
C GLN A 105 -17.50 6.35 8.64
N GLU A 106 -18.51 5.77 9.28
CA GLU A 106 -18.41 5.30 10.65
C GLU A 106 -17.45 4.11 10.77
N VAL A 107 -16.53 4.18 11.74
CA VAL A 107 -15.59 3.10 12.05
C VAL A 107 -15.98 2.48 13.38
N PRO A 108 -16.40 1.21 13.41
CA PRO A 108 -16.69 0.50 14.66
C PRO A 108 -15.40 0.17 15.38
N GLU A 109 -14.85 1.12 16.14
CA GLU A 109 -13.54 0.97 16.81
C GLU A 109 -13.51 -0.21 17.79
N ASP A 110 -14.64 -0.55 18.42
CA ASP A 110 -14.76 -1.66 19.36
C ASP A 110 -14.51 -3.03 18.69
N ASP A 111 -14.76 -3.14 17.37
CA ASP A 111 -14.56 -4.38 16.62
C ASP A 111 -13.10 -4.58 16.18
N LEU A 112 -12.24 -3.56 16.33
CA LEU A 112 -10.87 -3.61 15.85
C LEU A 112 -9.92 -4.45 16.74
N GLY A 113 -10.33 -4.79 17.96
CA GLY A 113 -9.54 -5.66 18.85
C GLY A 113 -8.05 -5.30 18.90
N GLN A 114 -7.17 -6.22 18.46
CA GLN A 114 -5.72 -5.98 18.40
C GLN A 114 -5.29 -4.94 17.34
N GLY A 115 -6.14 -4.62 16.39
CA GLY A 115 -5.92 -3.60 15.37
C GLY A 115 -6.10 -2.17 15.88
N LEU A 116 -6.88 -1.99 16.97
CA LEU A 116 -7.24 -0.68 17.49
C LEU A 116 -6.05 0.26 17.77
N PRO A 117 -4.98 -0.15 18.45
CA PRO A 117 -3.84 0.74 18.69
C PRO A 117 -3.18 1.23 17.38
N TYR A 118 -3.04 0.35 16.39
CA TYR A 118 -2.46 0.69 15.10
C TYR A 118 -3.31 1.71 14.36
N TYR A 119 -4.62 1.46 14.30
CA TYR A 119 -5.60 2.37 13.71
C TYR A 119 -5.59 3.74 14.40
N GLN A 120 -5.64 3.79 15.73
CA GLN A 120 -5.66 5.06 16.47
C GLN A 120 -4.41 5.91 16.26
N GLY A 121 -3.23 5.28 16.14
CA GLY A 121 -1.99 5.95 15.78
C GLY A 121 -2.07 6.57 14.38
N LEU A 122 -2.46 5.78 13.38
CA LEU A 122 -2.58 6.22 11.99
C LEU A 122 -3.70 7.26 11.80
N LYS A 123 -4.85 7.08 12.45
CA LYS A 123 -5.96 8.05 12.46
C LYS A 123 -5.49 9.45 12.84
N LYS A 124 -4.66 9.56 13.90
CA LYS A 124 -4.11 10.86 14.34
C LYS A 124 -3.27 11.53 13.26
N HIS A 125 -2.43 10.75 12.55
CA HIS A 125 -1.62 11.27 11.45
C HIS A 125 -2.50 11.71 10.28
N LEU A 126 -3.40 10.84 9.81
CA LEU A 126 -4.25 11.15 8.67
C LEU A 126 -5.12 12.39 8.94
N THR A 127 -5.75 12.48 10.11
CA THR A 127 -6.58 13.65 10.47
C THR A 127 -5.79 14.93 10.64
N HIS A 128 -4.48 14.84 10.91
CA HIS A 128 -3.63 16.01 11.08
C HIS A 128 -3.06 16.52 9.76
N TYR A 129 -2.61 15.61 8.89
CA TYR A 129 -1.80 15.95 7.73
C TYR A 129 -2.56 15.92 6.39
N VAL A 130 -3.63 15.12 6.27
CA VAL A 130 -4.37 15.02 5.00
C VAL A 130 -5.33 16.20 4.85
N ASP A 131 -5.11 16.99 3.79
CA ASP A 131 -5.94 18.15 3.48
C ASP A 131 -7.09 17.77 2.53
N LYS A 132 -6.80 16.90 1.54
CA LYS A 132 -7.75 16.46 0.52
C LYS A 132 -7.45 15.07 0.02
N LEU A 133 -8.49 14.27 -0.16
CA LEU A 133 -8.41 12.91 -0.67
C LEU A 133 -8.71 12.87 -2.17
N TYR A 134 -7.86 12.19 -2.93
CA TYR A 134 -8.02 11.97 -4.37
C TYR A 134 -8.32 10.51 -4.72
N ALA A 135 -7.80 9.55 -3.93
CA ALA A 135 -8.13 8.13 -4.04
C ALA A 135 -7.89 7.41 -2.72
N ALA A 136 -8.68 6.37 -2.43
CA ALA A 136 -8.47 5.40 -1.36
C ALA A 136 -8.73 4.01 -1.90
N GLU A 137 -7.84 3.05 -1.58
CA GLU A 137 -7.94 1.62 -1.92
C GLU A 137 -8.22 1.35 -3.42
N VAL A 138 -7.65 2.18 -4.31
CA VAL A 138 -7.86 2.05 -5.76
C VAL A 138 -6.94 0.99 -6.34
N MET A 139 -7.53 0.00 -7.01
CA MET A 139 -6.80 -1.01 -7.78
C MET A 139 -6.37 -0.44 -9.12
N GLN A 140 -5.07 -0.34 -9.35
CA GLN A 140 -4.47 0.22 -10.54
C GLN A 140 -3.34 -0.64 -11.09
N PHE A 141 -2.96 -0.41 -12.35
CA PHE A 141 -1.88 -1.13 -13.00
C PHE A 141 -0.94 -0.18 -13.75
N SER A 142 0.25 -0.66 -14.02
CA SER A 142 1.23 -0.05 -14.92
C SER A 142 1.35 -0.90 -16.18
N GLU A 143 1.10 -0.32 -17.34
CA GLU A 143 1.33 -0.99 -18.62
C GLU A 143 2.83 -1.22 -18.85
N GLU A 144 3.65 -0.25 -18.52
CA GLU A 144 5.09 -0.33 -18.66
C GLU A 144 5.70 -1.46 -17.83
N LEU A 145 5.33 -1.52 -16.55
CA LEU A 145 5.86 -2.53 -15.62
C LEU A 145 5.14 -3.87 -15.73
N GLN A 146 3.94 -3.92 -16.33
CA GLN A 146 3.05 -5.09 -16.38
C GLN A 146 2.82 -5.70 -14.99
N ILE A 147 2.52 -4.84 -14.04
CA ILE A 147 2.27 -5.14 -12.62
C ILE A 147 1.03 -4.34 -12.23
N ALA A 148 0.28 -4.88 -11.28
CA ALA A 148 -0.86 -4.17 -10.71
C ALA A 148 -0.82 -4.19 -9.19
N GLY A 149 -1.65 -3.36 -8.56
CA GLY A 149 -1.76 -3.31 -7.11
C GLY A 149 -2.81 -2.33 -6.65
N GLN A 150 -3.12 -2.41 -5.38
CA GLN A 150 -4.04 -1.52 -4.72
C GLN A 150 -3.24 -0.44 -3.98
N VAL A 151 -3.50 0.82 -4.32
CA VAL A 151 -2.90 1.97 -3.61
C VAL A 151 -3.76 2.29 -2.39
N ASP A 152 -3.14 2.43 -1.23
CA ASP A 152 -3.88 2.73 -0.01
C ASP A 152 -4.47 4.14 -0.06
N LEU A 153 -3.65 5.16 -0.43
CA LEU A 153 -4.12 6.54 -0.46
C LEU A 153 -3.35 7.39 -1.48
N ILE A 154 -4.07 8.24 -2.22
CA ILE A 154 -3.53 9.37 -2.97
C ILE A 154 -4.22 10.62 -2.45
N CYS A 155 -3.46 11.58 -1.95
CA CYS A 155 -4.01 12.73 -1.25
C CYS A 155 -3.14 13.97 -1.35
N GLU A 156 -3.67 15.09 -0.87
CA GLU A 156 -2.90 16.28 -0.53
C GLU A 156 -2.52 16.18 0.95
N TRP A 157 -1.24 16.21 1.22
CA TRP A 157 -0.64 16.11 2.55
C TRP A 157 0.22 17.36 2.79
N GLU A 158 -0.25 18.23 3.67
CA GLU A 158 0.37 19.56 3.89
C GLU A 158 0.58 20.34 2.57
N GLY A 159 -0.44 20.34 1.72
CA GLY A 159 -0.43 21.05 0.44
C GLY A 159 0.37 20.38 -0.68
N LYS A 160 0.86 19.14 -0.50
CA LYS A 160 1.61 18.39 -1.51
C LYS A 160 0.84 17.18 -1.98
N LEU A 161 0.89 16.90 -3.27
CA LEU A 161 0.36 15.66 -3.82
C LEU A 161 1.25 14.47 -3.44
N VAL A 162 0.68 13.50 -2.75
CA VAL A 162 1.42 12.34 -2.24
C VAL A 162 0.74 11.02 -2.55
N VAL A 163 1.57 9.96 -2.61
CA VAL A 163 1.14 8.56 -2.56
C VAL A 163 1.51 8.02 -1.19
N VAL A 164 0.56 7.38 -0.51
CA VAL A 164 0.74 6.82 0.84
C VAL A 164 0.51 5.33 0.83
N ASP A 165 1.34 4.62 1.58
CA ASP A 165 1.21 3.19 1.88
C ASP A 165 1.20 3.01 3.41
N HIS A 166 0.18 2.32 3.94
CA HIS A 166 -0.01 2.10 5.36
C HIS A 166 0.58 0.76 5.80
N LYS A 167 1.27 0.76 6.91
CA LYS A 167 1.84 -0.46 7.48
C LYS A 167 1.54 -0.59 8.97
N ASN A 168 1.39 -1.83 9.44
CA ASN A 168 1.13 -2.19 10.83
C ASN A 168 2.28 -3.03 11.32
N TRP A 169 3.31 -2.40 11.92
CA TRP A 169 4.53 -3.10 12.32
C TRP A 169 4.82 -2.98 13.81
N LYS A 170 5.14 -4.13 14.43
CA LYS A 170 5.65 -4.17 15.81
C LYS A 170 7.07 -3.62 15.90
N LYS A 171 7.91 -3.89 14.88
CA LYS A 171 9.29 -3.42 14.77
C LYS A 171 9.54 -2.86 13.39
N ILE A 172 10.23 -1.74 13.34
CA ILE A 172 10.59 -1.03 12.11
C ILE A 172 12.05 -1.34 11.81
N TYR A 173 12.30 -1.73 10.57
CA TYR A 173 13.63 -2.02 10.04
C TYR A 173 13.82 -1.24 8.74
N PRO A 174 15.05 -0.73 8.44
CA PRO A 174 15.31 0.05 7.23
C PRO A 174 14.90 -0.67 5.93
N GLU A 175 15.11 -1.99 5.84
CA GLU A 175 14.74 -2.80 4.70
C GLU A 175 13.22 -2.89 4.49
N LYS A 176 12.43 -2.88 5.56
CA LYS A 176 10.97 -2.84 5.46
C LYS A 176 10.49 -1.49 4.93
N ILE A 177 11.09 -0.39 5.41
CA ILE A 177 10.80 0.95 4.90
C ILE A 177 11.17 1.04 3.42
N ALA A 178 12.37 0.58 3.04
CA ALA A 178 12.80 0.57 1.64
C ALA A 178 11.82 -0.20 0.74
N LYS A 179 11.32 -1.35 1.19
CA LYS A 179 10.32 -2.15 0.48
C LYS A 179 8.97 -1.43 0.36
N ALA A 180 8.50 -0.76 1.42
CA ALA A 180 7.27 0.02 1.39
C ALA A 180 7.40 1.24 0.46
N ILE A 181 8.54 1.94 0.48
CA ILE A 181 8.80 3.05 -0.45
C ILE A 181 8.89 2.56 -1.90
N LEU A 182 9.40 1.35 -2.14
CA LEU A 182 9.40 0.75 -3.48
C LEU A 182 7.95 0.45 -3.95
N GLN A 183 7.07 0.02 -3.05
CA GLN A 183 5.64 -0.15 -3.33
C GLN A 183 4.97 1.19 -3.65
N THR A 184 5.20 2.24 -2.85
CA THR A 184 4.66 3.58 -3.14
C THR A 184 5.22 4.17 -4.44
N ALA A 185 6.49 3.91 -4.77
CA ALA A 185 7.07 4.31 -6.05
C ALA A 185 6.38 3.63 -7.24
N PHE A 186 6.02 2.34 -7.13
CA PHE A 186 5.20 1.66 -8.12
C PHE A 186 3.87 2.40 -8.34
N HIS A 187 3.17 2.74 -7.28
CA HIS A 187 1.89 3.46 -7.38
C HIS A 187 2.06 4.88 -7.94
N ALA A 188 3.19 5.54 -7.68
CA ALA A 188 3.52 6.82 -8.29
C ALA A 188 3.78 6.70 -9.81
N ILE A 189 4.38 5.59 -10.26
CA ILE A 189 4.54 5.29 -11.70
C ILE A 189 3.18 5.09 -12.35
N CYS A 190 2.28 4.27 -11.77
CA CYS A 190 0.91 4.11 -12.26
C CYS A 190 0.17 5.46 -12.36
N PHE A 191 0.31 6.29 -11.32
CA PHE A 191 -0.30 7.62 -11.31
C PHE A 191 0.24 8.50 -12.44
N HIS A 192 1.56 8.50 -12.65
CA HIS A 192 2.20 9.26 -13.72
C HIS A 192 1.77 8.79 -15.12
N GLU A 193 1.69 7.48 -15.35
CA GLU A 193 1.20 6.91 -16.61
C GLU A 193 -0.22 7.41 -16.94
N ALA A 194 -1.08 7.50 -15.93
CA ALA A 194 -2.48 7.92 -16.12
C ALA A 194 -2.66 9.44 -16.27
N ASN A 195 -1.76 10.26 -15.68
CA ASN A 195 -1.98 11.71 -15.53
C ASN A 195 -0.89 12.59 -16.18
N GLY A 196 0.26 12.03 -16.56
CA GLY A 196 1.38 12.79 -17.14
C GLY A 196 2.10 13.69 -16.13
N CYS A 197 1.78 13.60 -14.83
CA CYS A 197 2.45 14.35 -13.75
C CYS A 197 2.83 13.43 -12.61
N TRP A 198 3.86 13.78 -11.85
CA TRP A 198 4.33 13.02 -10.71
C TRP A 198 3.71 13.52 -9.41
N PRO A 199 3.39 12.62 -8.45
CA PRO A 199 3.26 13.01 -7.05
C PRO A 199 4.58 13.63 -6.56
N GLU A 200 4.50 14.52 -5.56
CA GLU A 200 5.69 15.19 -5.04
C GLU A 200 6.45 14.36 -4.02
N VAL A 201 5.71 13.53 -3.27
CA VAL A 201 6.28 12.77 -2.15
C VAL A 201 5.67 11.36 -2.09
N LEU A 202 6.50 10.38 -1.77
CA LEU A 202 6.13 9.03 -1.39
C LEU A 202 6.13 8.94 0.13
N ILE A 203 5.07 8.42 0.73
CA ILE A 203 4.94 8.30 2.18
C ILE A 203 4.64 6.85 2.55
N CYS A 204 5.42 6.30 3.49
CA CYS A 204 5.07 5.10 4.23
C CYS A 204 4.66 5.52 5.64
N THR A 205 3.43 5.27 6.05
CA THR A 205 2.97 5.45 7.43
C THR A 205 2.99 4.12 8.15
N VAL A 206 3.42 4.12 9.40
CA VAL A 206 3.57 2.91 10.21
C VAL A 206 2.82 3.06 11.52
N GLY A 207 1.71 2.35 11.66
CA GLY A 207 1.02 2.19 12.95
C GLY A 207 1.77 1.20 13.85
N ARG A 208 1.73 1.46 15.15
CA ARG A 208 2.44 0.72 16.19
C ARG A 208 1.48 0.14 17.23
N PRO A 209 1.85 -0.98 17.89
CA PRO A 209 1.00 -1.60 18.92
C PRO A 209 0.86 -0.76 20.19
N ASP A 210 1.67 0.29 20.38
CA ASP A 210 1.58 1.23 21.49
C ASP A 210 0.65 2.45 21.18
N GLY A 211 -0.08 2.41 20.08
CA GLY A 211 -1.00 3.48 19.66
C GLY A 211 -0.30 4.71 19.08
N LYS A 212 1.00 4.61 18.81
CA LYS A 212 1.75 5.63 18.08
C LYS A 212 1.79 5.32 16.60
N ALA A 213 2.13 6.32 15.80
CA ALA A 213 2.46 6.14 14.41
C ALA A 213 3.68 6.98 14.03
N GLU A 214 4.37 6.54 13.01
CA GLU A 214 5.50 7.22 12.39
C GLU A 214 5.22 7.32 10.89
N PHE A 215 5.87 8.28 10.20
CA PHE A 215 5.85 8.29 8.74
C PHE A 215 7.25 8.56 8.19
N TYR A 216 7.50 7.98 7.02
CA TYR A 216 8.74 8.08 6.28
C TYR A 216 8.43 8.66 4.92
N ALA A 217 8.95 9.88 4.65
CA ALA A 217 8.64 10.64 3.46
C ALA A 217 9.88 10.78 2.56
N TYR A 218 9.70 10.53 1.28
CA TYR A 218 10.74 10.61 0.27
C TYR A 218 10.25 11.49 -0.88
N ARG A 219 10.98 12.57 -1.15
CA ARG A 219 10.67 13.42 -2.30
C ARG A 219 10.83 12.62 -3.59
N VAL A 220 9.85 12.75 -4.47
CA VAL A 220 9.92 12.16 -5.82
C VAL A 220 10.96 12.91 -6.61
N THR A 221 11.93 12.17 -7.13
CA THR A 221 12.98 12.67 -8.01
C THR A 221 13.22 11.66 -9.12
N GLU A 222 13.71 12.11 -10.27
CA GLU A 222 14.02 11.23 -11.39
C GLU A 222 14.96 10.07 -10.99
N PRO A 223 16.10 10.29 -10.27
CA PRO A 223 16.96 9.19 -9.84
C PRO A 223 16.26 8.17 -8.91
N LEU A 224 15.34 8.64 -8.03
CA LEU A 224 14.60 7.75 -7.15
C LEU A 224 13.64 6.87 -7.96
N ILE A 225 12.91 7.44 -8.90
CA ILE A 225 11.97 6.71 -9.75
C ILE A 225 12.70 5.72 -10.65
N GLU A 226 13.78 6.12 -11.31
CA GLU A 226 14.57 5.23 -12.16
C GLU A 226 15.16 4.05 -11.39
N LYS A 227 15.68 4.30 -10.19
CA LYS A 227 16.16 3.23 -9.31
C LYS A 227 15.03 2.28 -8.88
N ALA A 228 13.86 2.83 -8.54
CA ALA A 228 12.69 2.03 -8.18
C ALA A 228 12.22 1.18 -9.36
N ARG A 229 12.10 1.77 -10.56
CA ARG A 229 11.75 1.11 -11.81
C ARG A 229 12.67 -0.07 -12.11
N GLY A 230 13.97 0.17 -12.13
CA GLY A 230 14.95 -0.90 -12.36
C GLY A 230 14.87 -2.04 -11.34
N LYS A 231 14.71 -1.70 -10.05
CA LYS A 231 14.55 -2.72 -8.99
C LYS A 231 13.25 -3.52 -9.15
N ILE A 232 12.13 -2.86 -9.46
CA ILE A 232 10.83 -3.51 -9.67
C ILE A 232 10.89 -4.45 -10.87
N MET A 233 11.47 -4.02 -12.01
CA MET A 233 11.62 -4.88 -13.19
C MET A 233 12.48 -6.10 -12.91
N MET A 234 13.59 -5.95 -12.19
CA MET A 234 14.44 -7.06 -11.76
C MET A 234 13.66 -8.05 -10.87
N LEU A 235 12.88 -7.55 -9.90
CA LEU A 235 12.09 -8.39 -9.01
C LEU A 235 10.94 -9.09 -9.74
N ARG A 236 10.35 -8.44 -10.76
CA ARG A 236 9.36 -9.07 -11.64
C ARG A 236 9.98 -10.25 -12.41
N GLN A 237 11.20 -10.08 -12.91
CA GLN A 237 11.91 -11.20 -13.55
C GLN A 237 12.10 -12.36 -12.57
N HIS A 238 12.60 -12.11 -11.35
CA HIS A 238 12.73 -13.14 -10.31
C HIS A 238 11.39 -13.77 -9.94
N TYR A 239 10.28 -13.00 -9.97
CA TYR A 239 8.95 -13.52 -9.71
C TYR A 239 8.55 -14.58 -10.74
N TYR A 240 8.76 -14.33 -12.03
CA TYR A 240 8.43 -15.29 -13.08
C TYR A 240 9.41 -16.47 -13.12
N GLU A 241 10.68 -16.26 -12.88
CA GLU A 241 11.68 -17.34 -12.75
C GLU A 241 11.26 -18.29 -11.63
N TRP A 242 10.96 -17.75 -10.46
CA TRP A 242 10.49 -18.54 -9.32
C TRP A 242 9.19 -19.29 -9.59
N LYS A 243 8.23 -18.70 -10.26
CA LYS A 243 6.95 -19.35 -10.57
C LYS A 243 7.09 -20.46 -11.62
N ASN A 244 8.11 -20.39 -12.45
CA ASN A 244 8.41 -21.40 -13.49
C ASN A 244 9.43 -22.46 -13.02
N GLU A 245 10.02 -22.31 -11.84
CA GLU A 245 10.82 -23.36 -11.24
C GLU A 245 9.91 -24.57 -10.97
N PRO A 246 10.20 -25.76 -11.53
CA PRO A 246 9.47 -26.96 -11.15
C PRO A 246 9.64 -27.20 -9.65
N ASP A 247 8.53 -27.54 -8.97
CA ASP A 247 8.52 -27.85 -7.52
C ASP A 247 9.62 -28.88 -7.20
N LEU A 248 10.77 -28.41 -6.76
CA LEU A 248 11.87 -29.27 -6.29
C LEU A 248 11.76 -29.59 -4.79
N LEU A 249 10.61 -29.23 -4.17
CA LEU A 249 10.35 -29.45 -2.75
C LEU A 249 8.94 -30.06 -2.56
N HIS A 250 8.86 -31.37 -2.75
CA HIS A 250 7.89 -32.26 -2.10
C HIS A 250 8.59 -33.12 -1.07
#